data_7541fc46a9a2ecd8690d095f633041d0
#
_entry.id   7541fc46a9a2ecd8690d095f633041d0
#
_cell.length_a   1.000
_cell.length_b   1.000
_cell.length_c   1.000
_cell.angle_alpha   90.00
_cell.angle_beta   90.00
_cell.angle_gamma   90.00
#
_symmetry.space_group_name_H-M   'P 1'
#
loop_
_entity.id
_entity.type
_entity.pdbx_description
1 polymer ?
#
loop_
_entity_poly.entity_id
_entity_poly.type
_entity_poly.pdbx_seq_one_letter_code
_entity_poly.pdbx_strand_id
1 'polypeptide(L)'
;MSRAGQVLAAVRRLAGLLLAVALLAGLPMLTGCAPKDRAVGDSWHEGTVPHDGVDRSDTLVALIGCPQKGGKDPDAGLDSRILASLKAERMKGYFSSAQSTGDQQDGVQDAINRGVSLILIRQPGAGDWTPALKSARKAGIPVVEFAQSAKAWTPDPGRLYYAATVHPVDPAGNPHAPLLADALQTIVDDGPHARIMAVRLSAD
;
A
#
# COMPACT_ATOMS: atom_id res chain seq x y z
N MET A 1 -30.55 42.20 40.20
CA MET A 1 -30.29 40.85 39.66
C MET A 1 -29.91 39.95 40.80
N SER A 2 -30.72 38.91 41.08
CA SER A 2 -30.60 38.06 42.26
C SER A 2 -29.34 37.17 42.15
N ARG A 3 -28.59 37.01 43.26
CA ARG A 3 -27.40 36.12 43.38
C ARG A 3 -27.69 34.67 42.90
N ALA A 4 -28.93 34.22 43.00
CA ALA A 4 -29.36 32.92 42.52
C ALA A 4 -29.24 32.75 41.00
N GLY A 5 -29.48 33.80 40.20
CA GLY A 5 -29.36 33.74 38.75
C GLY A 5 -27.91 33.63 38.27
N GLN A 6 -26.97 34.21 38.99
CA GLN A 6 -25.54 34.15 38.64
C GLN A 6 -24.95 32.76 38.91
N VAL A 7 -25.36 32.11 40.00
CA VAL A 7 -24.92 30.75 40.36
C VAL A 7 -25.44 29.73 39.33
N LEU A 8 -26.70 29.88 38.89
CA LEU A 8 -27.30 28.95 37.90
C LEU A 8 -26.62 29.06 36.53
N ALA A 9 -26.21 30.30 36.13
CA ALA A 9 -25.49 30.53 34.89
C ALA A 9 -24.05 29.93 34.91
N ALA A 10 -23.38 30.04 36.07
CA ALA A 10 -22.04 29.46 36.26
C ALA A 10 -22.04 27.93 36.20
N VAL A 11 -23.03 27.28 36.85
CA VAL A 11 -23.18 25.83 36.84
C VAL A 11 -23.48 25.29 35.42
N ARG A 12 -24.32 25.98 34.65
CA ARG A 12 -24.58 25.61 33.24
C ARG A 12 -23.35 25.70 32.34
N ARG A 13 -22.50 26.74 32.56
CA ARG A 13 -21.24 26.89 31.80
C ARG A 13 -20.22 25.82 32.14
N LEU A 14 -20.09 25.45 33.41
CA LEU A 14 -19.22 24.39 33.89
C LEU A 14 -19.67 23.00 33.38
N ALA A 15 -20.98 22.73 33.38
CA ALA A 15 -21.53 21.47 32.82
C ALA A 15 -21.30 21.36 31.33
N GLY A 16 -21.45 22.45 30.57
CA GLY A 16 -21.16 22.49 29.14
C GLY A 16 -19.68 22.26 28.81
N LEU A 17 -18.77 22.83 29.61
CA LEU A 17 -17.33 22.67 29.44
C LEU A 17 -16.88 21.22 29.73
N LEU A 18 -17.43 20.59 30.76
CA LEU A 18 -17.14 19.18 31.10
C LEU A 18 -17.67 18.23 30.05
N LEU A 19 -18.82 18.51 29.44
CA LEU A 19 -19.37 17.69 28.36
C LEU A 19 -18.51 17.77 27.08
N ALA A 20 -18.01 18.96 26.76
CA ALA A 20 -17.11 19.18 25.61
C ALA A 20 -15.76 18.48 25.78
N VAL A 21 -15.20 18.47 27.00
CA VAL A 21 -13.94 17.78 27.30
C VAL A 21 -14.15 16.26 27.25
N ALA A 22 -15.29 15.74 27.71
CA ALA A 22 -15.60 14.31 27.65
C ALA A 22 -15.79 13.82 26.20
N LEU A 23 -16.37 14.64 25.32
CA LEU A 23 -16.49 14.32 23.89
C LEU A 23 -15.15 14.33 23.15
N LEU A 24 -14.20 15.20 23.54
CA LEU A 24 -12.85 15.23 22.98
C LEU A 24 -11.95 14.10 23.49
N ALA A 25 -12.16 13.62 24.72
CA ALA A 25 -11.44 12.49 25.29
C ALA A 25 -11.96 11.12 24.82
N GLY A 26 -13.16 11.08 24.26
CA GLY A 26 -13.85 9.87 23.81
C GLY A 26 -13.66 9.51 22.34
N LEU A 27 -12.80 10.19 21.58
CA LEU A 27 -12.37 9.69 20.28
C LEU A 27 -11.43 8.49 20.52
N PRO A 28 -11.90 7.24 20.38
CA PRO A 28 -10.98 6.12 20.35
C PRO A 28 -10.07 6.40 19.15
N MET A 29 -8.79 6.55 19.41
CA MET A 29 -7.79 6.40 18.37
C MET A 29 -7.98 4.99 17.84
N LEU A 30 -8.71 4.85 16.74
CA LEU A 30 -8.67 3.69 15.86
C LEU A 30 -7.28 3.67 15.19
N THR A 31 -6.23 3.68 16.01
CA THR A 31 -4.93 3.19 15.57
C THR A 31 -5.12 1.69 15.46
N GLY A 32 -5.56 1.23 14.28
CA GLY A 32 -5.42 -0.15 13.93
C GLY A 32 -4.00 -0.55 14.29
N CYS A 33 -3.84 -1.45 15.25
CA CYS A 33 -2.56 -2.01 15.63
C CYS A 33 -2.03 -2.76 14.42
N ALA A 34 -1.31 -2.06 13.52
CA ALA A 34 -0.52 -2.77 12.52
C ALA A 34 0.41 -3.73 13.28
N PRO A 35 0.41 -5.03 12.98
CA PRO A 35 1.26 -5.99 13.66
C PRO A 35 2.70 -5.50 13.66
N LYS A 36 3.40 -5.61 14.78
CA LYS A 36 4.82 -5.28 14.83
C LYS A 36 5.55 -6.15 13.81
N ASP A 37 6.47 -5.53 13.05
CA ASP A 37 7.40 -6.20 12.13
C ASP A 37 6.75 -6.92 10.92
N ARG A 38 5.56 -6.50 10.49
CA ARG A 38 4.90 -6.97 9.27
C ARG A 38 4.54 -5.81 8.35
N ALA A 39 4.53 -6.07 7.05
CA ALA A 39 3.93 -5.18 6.06
C ALA A 39 2.40 -5.20 6.18
N VAL A 40 1.75 -4.13 5.73
CA VAL A 40 0.31 -4.15 5.46
C VAL A 40 0.06 -5.09 4.29
N GLY A 41 -0.98 -5.91 4.36
CA GLY A 41 -1.27 -6.92 3.33
C GLY A 41 -0.36 -8.15 3.37
N ASP A 42 0.48 -8.34 4.41
CA ASP A 42 1.37 -9.50 4.56
C ASP A 42 0.62 -10.67 5.24
N SER A 43 -0.29 -11.30 4.51
CA SER A 43 -1.15 -12.40 4.98
C SER A 43 -0.73 -13.78 4.48
N TRP A 44 0.54 -13.94 4.13
CA TRP A 44 1.05 -15.17 3.52
C TRP A 44 0.96 -16.42 4.43
N HIS A 45 0.77 -16.27 5.72
CA HIS A 45 0.77 -17.37 6.70
C HIS A 45 -0.47 -17.42 7.59
N GLU A 46 -1.43 -16.54 7.42
CA GLU A 46 -2.66 -16.50 8.22
C GLU A 46 -3.88 -16.72 7.33
N GLY A 47 -4.79 -17.59 7.79
CA GLY A 47 -6.12 -17.64 7.20
C GLY A 47 -6.84 -16.33 7.53
N THR A 48 -7.21 -15.58 6.50
CA THR A 48 -7.92 -14.33 6.69
C THR A 48 -9.37 -14.58 7.07
N VAL A 49 -9.87 -13.75 7.97
CA VAL A 49 -11.31 -13.62 8.18
C VAL A 49 -11.87 -12.94 6.93
N PRO A 50 -12.87 -13.52 6.23
CA PRO A 50 -13.50 -12.84 5.11
C PRO A 50 -14.02 -11.48 5.56
N HIS A 51 -13.57 -10.42 4.91
CA HIS A 51 -14.14 -9.08 5.05
C HIS A 51 -14.66 -8.63 3.68
N ASP A 52 -15.52 -7.63 3.68
CA ASP A 52 -15.96 -7.00 2.45
C ASP A 52 -14.75 -6.34 1.78
N GLY A 53 -14.21 -6.96 0.73
CA GLY A 53 -13.06 -6.48 -0.02
C GLY A 53 -13.34 -5.14 -0.70
N VAL A 54 -12.28 -4.48 -1.15
CA VAL A 54 -12.38 -3.27 -1.97
C VAL A 54 -12.80 -3.67 -3.37
N ASP A 55 -13.78 -2.99 -3.96
CA ASP A 55 -14.13 -3.24 -5.37
C ASP A 55 -12.89 -2.95 -6.25
N ARG A 56 -12.59 -3.88 -7.15
CA ARG A 56 -11.45 -3.76 -8.07
C ARG A 56 -11.46 -2.45 -8.86
N SER A 57 -12.64 -1.98 -9.25
CA SER A 57 -12.80 -0.70 -9.94
C SER A 57 -12.46 0.52 -9.08
N ASP A 58 -12.41 0.37 -7.76
CA ASP A 58 -12.03 1.40 -6.81
C ASP A 58 -10.58 1.26 -6.32
N THR A 59 -9.94 0.13 -6.60
CA THR A 59 -8.53 -0.09 -6.31
C THR A 59 -7.66 0.80 -7.19
N LEU A 60 -6.87 1.68 -6.56
CA LEU A 60 -5.90 2.56 -7.21
C LEU A 60 -4.48 2.10 -6.89
N VAL A 61 -3.72 1.72 -7.91
CA VAL A 61 -2.33 1.29 -7.80
C VAL A 61 -1.38 2.39 -8.25
N ALA A 62 -0.41 2.76 -7.41
CA ALA A 62 0.73 3.58 -7.83
C ALA A 62 1.83 2.67 -8.36
N LEU A 63 2.15 2.75 -9.64
CA LEU A 63 3.32 2.10 -10.23
C LEU A 63 4.51 3.06 -10.19
N ILE A 64 5.52 2.74 -9.38
CA ILE A 64 6.76 3.51 -9.30
C ILE A 64 7.83 2.82 -10.16
N GLY A 65 8.32 3.54 -11.16
CA GLY A 65 9.30 3.04 -12.13
C GLY A 65 10.66 2.70 -11.50
N CYS A 66 11.47 1.90 -12.20
CA CYS A 66 12.83 1.61 -11.76
C CYS A 66 13.76 2.83 -11.99
N PRO A 67 14.84 2.99 -11.20
CA PRO A 67 15.81 4.04 -11.42
C PRO A 67 16.49 3.86 -12.78
N GLN A 68 16.47 4.92 -13.60
CA GLN A 68 17.06 4.88 -14.94
C GLN A 68 18.57 5.08 -14.88
N LYS A 69 19.34 4.00 -14.88
CA LYS A 69 20.81 4.09 -15.00
C LYS A 69 21.21 4.58 -16.39
N GLY A 70 21.76 5.79 -16.47
CA GLY A 70 22.21 6.37 -17.74
C GLY A 70 21.08 6.77 -18.70
N GLY A 71 19.88 7.07 -18.19
CA GLY A 71 18.76 7.54 -18.99
C GLY A 71 18.05 6.46 -19.83
N LYS A 72 18.35 5.18 -19.59
CA LYS A 72 17.68 4.06 -20.26
C LYS A 72 17.01 3.16 -19.23
N ASP A 73 15.72 2.93 -19.44
CA ASP A 73 15.00 1.85 -18.75
C ASP A 73 15.48 0.52 -19.36
N PRO A 74 15.98 -0.44 -18.53
CA PRO A 74 16.43 -1.74 -19.01
C PRO A 74 15.30 -2.56 -19.68
N ASP A 75 14.04 -2.23 -19.42
CA ASP A 75 12.86 -2.87 -20.00
C ASP A 75 11.84 -1.81 -20.40
N ALA A 76 12.21 -1.03 -21.43
CA ALA A 76 11.35 0.00 -21.99
C ALA A 76 10.02 -0.60 -22.46
N GLY A 77 8.92 -0.11 -21.92
CA GLY A 77 7.57 -0.59 -22.21
C GLY A 77 6.98 -1.52 -21.16
N LEU A 78 7.75 -2.06 -20.21
CA LEU A 78 7.19 -2.89 -19.15
C LEU A 78 6.19 -2.11 -18.27
N ASP A 79 6.48 -0.85 -17.95
CA ASP A 79 5.58 0.00 -17.19
C ASP A 79 4.23 0.16 -17.90
N SER A 80 4.28 0.39 -19.23
CA SER A 80 3.07 0.50 -20.05
C SER A 80 2.27 -0.82 -20.08
N ARG A 81 2.97 -1.96 -20.18
CA ARG A 81 2.32 -3.30 -20.14
C ARG A 81 1.71 -3.58 -18.77
N ILE A 82 2.37 -3.19 -17.67
CA ILE A 82 1.80 -3.31 -16.32
C ILE A 82 0.52 -2.49 -16.22
N LEU A 83 0.55 -1.22 -16.62
CA LEU A 83 -0.63 -0.35 -16.56
C LEU A 83 -1.75 -0.85 -17.47
N ALA A 84 -1.44 -1.32 -18.67
CA ALA A 84 -2.41 -1.93 -19.58
C ALA A 84 -3.06 -3.18 -18.95
N SER A 85 -2.24 -4.05 -18.33
CA SER A 85 -2.73 -5.23 -17.62
C SER A 85 -3.67 -4.87 -16.47
N LEU A 86 -3.35 -3.86 -15.65
CA LEU A 86 -4.24 -3.39 -14.58
C LEU A 86 -5.56 -2.88 -15.16
N LYS A 87 -5.48 -2.05 -16.21
CA LYS A 87 -6.66 -1.49 -16.87
C LYS A 87 -7.57 -2.55 -17.50
N ALA A 88 -7.00 -3.58 -18.16
CA ALA A 88 -7.74 -4.68 -18.73
C ALA A 88 -8.60 -5.40 -17.69
N GLU A 89 -8.10 -5.49 -16.46
CA GLU A 89 -8.78 -6.09 -15.31
C GLU A 89 -9.57 -5.06 -14.46
N ARG A 90 -9.87 -3.89 -15.02
CA ARG A 90 -10.67 -2.81 -14.40
C ARG A 90 -10.06 -2.21 -13.12
N MET A 91 -8.77 -2.37 -12.90
CA MET A 91 -8.05 -1.76 -11.79
C MET A 91 -7.44 -0.42 -12.24
N LYS A 92 -7.54 0.61 -11.42
CA LYS A 92 -6.96 1.93 -11.71
C LYS A 92 -5.46 1.91 -11.41
N GLY A 93 -4.67 2.56 -12.26
CA GLY A 93 -3.24 2.71 -12.05
C GLY A 93 -2.71 4.03 -12.59
N TYR A 94 -1.68 4.57 -11.94
CA TYR A 94 -0.90 5.67 -12.49
C TYR A 94 0.59 5.38 -12.34
N PHE A 95 1.38 6.00 -13.21
CA PHE A 95 2.82 5.85 -13.25
C PHE A 95 3.54 7.04 -12.63
N SER A 96 4.52 6.75 -11.78
CA SER A 96 5.48 7.70 -11.23
C SER A 96 6.87 7.33 -11.73
N SER A 97 7.45 8.18 -12.60
CA SER A 97 8.81 7.97 -13.10
C SER A 97 9.84 8.22 -12.00
N ALA A 98 10.98 7.49 -12.04
CA ALA A 98 12.09 7.69 -11.13
C ALA A 98 13.42 7.67 -11.89
N GLN A 99 14.31 8.62 -11.57
CA GLN A 99 15.68 8.69 -12.10
C GLN A 99 16.68 8.07 -11.09
N SER A 100 16.30 8.05 -9.83
CA SER A 100 17.12 7.60 -8.70
C SER A 100 16.29 6.84 -7.67
N THR A 101 16.97 6.22 -6.71
CA THR A 101 16.32 5.63 -5.53
C THR A 101 15.57 6.69 -4.71
N GLY A 102 16.12 7.91 -4.62
CA GLY A 102 15.45 9.03 -3.94
C GLY A 102 14.12 9.35 -4.59
N ASP A 103 14.08 9.46 -5.93
CA ASP A 103 12.82 9.73 -6.64
C ASP A 103 11.80 8.60 -6.45
N GLN A 104 12.26 7.33 -6.34
CA GLN A 104 11.35 6.23 -6.00
C GLN A 104 10.74 6.41 -4.60
N GLN A 105 11.56 6.82 -3.62
CA GLN A 105 11.10 7.07 -2.25
C GLN A 105 10.15 8.27 -2.19
N ASP A 106 10.41 9.33 -2.94
CA ASP A 106 9.50 10.48 -3.10
C ASP A 106 8.19 10.05 -3.76
N GLY A 107 8.26 9.15 -4.75
CA GLY A 107 7.08 8.53 -5.36
C GLY A 107 6.23 7.75 -4.38
N VAL A 108 6.84 7.06 -3.40
CA VAL A 108 6.11 6.41 -2.30
C VAL A 108 5.35 7.45 -1.47
N GLN A 109 6.01 8.57 -1.13
CA GLN A 109 5.37 9.63 -0.35
C GLN A 109 4.22 10.30 -1.13
N ASP A 110 4.39 10.53 -2.43
CA ASP A 110 3.30 11.05 -3.29
C ASP A 110 2.12 10.08 -3.37
N ALA A 111 2.39 8.78 -3.50
CA ALA A 111 1.35 7.75 -3.48
C ALA A 111 0.56 7.73 -2.15
N ILE A 112 1.25 7.87 -1.02
CA ILE A 112 0.61 7.99 0.30
C ILE A 112 -0.29 9.22 0.34
N ASN A 113 0.19 10.37 -0.12
CA ASN A 113 -0.56 11.62 -0.12
C ASN A 113 -1.81 11.56 -1.02
N ARG A 114 -1.79 10.73 -2.06
CA ARG A 114 -2.93 10.47 -2.95
C ARG A 114 -3.91 9.44 -2.40
N GLY A 115 -3.59 8.76 -1.32
CA GLY A 115 -4.44 7.74 -0.71
C GLY A 115 -4.67 6.53 -1.62
N VAL A 116 -3.60 6.03 -2.25
CA VAL A 116 -3.69 4.84 -3.11
C VAL A 116 -4.01 3.59 -2.31
N SER A 117 -4.59 2.59 -2.96
CA SER A 117 -4.89 1.29 -2.34
C SER A 117 -3.65 0.39 -2.22
N LEU A 118 -2.66 0.57 -3.11
CA LEU A 118 -1.43 -0.22 -3.16
C LEU A 118 -0.32 0.54 -3.88
N ILE A 119 0.92 0.32 -3.43
CA ILE A 119 2.13 0.83 -4.08
C ILE A 119 2.91 -0.35 -4.68
N LEU A 120 3.13 -0.31 -6.01
CA LEU A 120 3.93 -1.28 -6.75
C LEU A 120 5.25 -0.63 -7.18
N ILE A 121 6.38 -1.10 -6.62
CA ILE A 121 7.70 -0.53 -6.89
C ILE A 121 8.46 -1.45 -7.83
N ARG A 122 8.84 -0.97 -9.00
CA ARG A 122 9.72 -1.70 -9.92
C ARG A 122 11.16 -1.63 -9.45
N GLN A 123 11.74 -2.80 -9.17
CA GLN A 123 13.18 -2.94 -8.89
C GLN A 123 13.71 -1.85 -7.96
N PRO A 124 13.37 -1.86 -6.67
CA PRO A 124 13.84 -0.85 -5.74
C PRO A 124 15.35 -0.66 -5.84
N GLY A 125 15.80 0.58 -6.01
CA GLY A 125 17.22 0.92 -6.07
C GLY A 125 17.92 0.65 -4.73
N ALA A 126 19.26 0.61 -4.76
CA ALA A 126 20.04 0.44 -3.53
C ALA A 126 19.86 1.64 -2.60
N GLY A 127 19.78 1.40 -1.29
CA GLY A 127 19.62 2.45 -0.27
C GLY A 127 18.76 1.98 0.91
N ASP A 128 18.60 2.87 1.88
CA ASP A 128 17.73 2.62 3.04
C ASP A 128 16.27 2.93 2.68
N TRP A 129 15.48 1.88 2.52
CA TRP A 129 14.05 1.98 2.24
C TRP A 129 13.18 2.09 3.49
N THR A 130 13.78 1.89 4.66
CA THR A 130 13.07 1.82 5.94
C THR A 130 12.16 3.03 6.19
N PRO A 131 12.58 4.29 5.96
CA PRO A 131 11.72 5.45 6.22
C PRO A 131 10.48 5.47 5.33
N ALA A 132 10.65 5.26 4.01
CA ALA A 132 9.55 5.29 3.04
C ALA A 132 8.55 4.14 3.30
N LEU A 133 9.04 2.92 3.51
CA LEU A 133 8.21 1.75 3.78
C LEU A 133 7.48 1.84 5.13
N LYS A 134 8.11 2.39 6.17
CA LYS A 134 7.43 2.69 7.45
C LYS A 134 6.32 3.72 7.28
N SER A 135 6.51 4.73 6.43
CA SER A 135 5.49 5.73 6.14
C SER A 135 4.27 5.10 5.44
N ALA A 136 4.48 4.26 4.41
CA ALA A 136 3.42 3.53 3.75
C ALA A 136 2.66 2.62 4.73
N ARG A 137 3.40 1.86 5.57
CA ARG A 137 2.82 1.02 6.61
C ARG A 137 1.97 1.82 7.61
N LYS A 138 2.47 2.98 8.06
CA LYS A 138 1.71 3.87 8.96
C LYS A 138 0.41 4.38 8.31
N ALA A 139 0.44 4.58 7.00
CA ALA A 139 -0.74 4.96 6.22
C ALA A 139 -1.70 3.79 5.92
N GLY A 140 -1.33 2.55 6.30
CA GLY A 140 -2.13 1.36 6.02
C GLY A 140 -2.08 0.91 4.56
N ILE A 141 -1.05 1.30 3.80
CA ILE A 141 -0.94 1.02 2.37
C ILE A 141 0.07 -0.10 2.14
N PRO A 142 -0.34 -1.23 1.54
CA PRO A 142 0.57 -2.32 1.20
C PRO A 142 1.54 -1.89 0.10
N VAL A 143 2.81 -2.34 0.23
CA VAL A 143 3.86 -2.11 -0.75
C VAL A 143 4.30 -3.44 -1.33
N VAL A 144 4.35 -3.54 -2.64
CA VAL A 144 4.75 -4.73 -3.40
C VAL A 144 5.97 -4.41 -4.25
N GLU A 145 6.97 -5.27 -4.22
CA GLU A 145 8.10 -5.21 -5.13
C GLU A 145 7.75 -5.91 -6.44
N PHE A 146 7.94 -5.24 -7.58
CA PHE A 146 7.91 -5.87 -8.90
C PHE A 146 9.35 -6.16 -9.35
N ALA A 147 9.76 -7.41 -9.25
CA ALA A 147 11.09 -7.88 -9.65
C ALA A 147 11.09 -8.38 -11.10
N GLN A 148 12.26 -8.38 -11.76
CA GLN A 148 12.39 -8.96 -13.11
C GLN A 148 12.31 -10.49 -13.12
N SER A 149 12.69 -11.13 -12.03
CA SER A 149 12.73 -12.60 -11.91
C SER A 149 12.51 -13.03 -10.47
N ALA A 150 12.22 -14.30 -10.29
CA ALA A 150 12.16 -14.90 -8.95
C ALA A 150 13.51 -14.70 -8.24
N LYS A 151 13.51 -13.90 -7.18
CA LYS A 151 14.64 -13.82 -6.25
C LYS A 151 14.33 -14.70 -5.04
N ALA A 152 15.31 -15.46 -4.58
CA ALA A 152 15.19 -16.06 -3.27
C ALA A 152 14.98 -14.94 -2.24
N TRP A 153 13.90 -15.05 -1.46
CA TRP A 153 13.64 -14.11 -0.38
C TRP A 153 14.79 -14.22 0.64
N THR A 154 15.51 -13.13 0.83
CA THR A 154 16.51 -13.01 1.88
C THR A 154 15.98 -12.11 2.97
N PRO A 155 16.02 -12.52 4.25
CA PRO A 155 15.67 -11.64 5.34
C PRO A 155 16.56 -10.40 5.31
N ASP A 156 15.94 -9.27 5.00
CA ASP A 156 16.56 -7.94 5.04
C ASP A 156 15.59 -7.06 5.83
N PRO A 157 16.06 -6.24 6.77
CA PRO A 157 15.19 -5.36 7.56
C PRO A 157 14.24 -4.53 6.71
N GLY A 158 14.68 -4.06 5.51
CA GLY A 158 13.82 -3.34 4.58
C GLY A 158 12.74 -4.21 3.94
N ARG A 159 13.01 -5.49 3.71
CA ARG A 159 12.06 -6.43 3.08
C ARG A 159 10.91 -6.84 3.98
N LEU A 160 11.01 -6.68 5.28
CA LEU A 160 9.92 -6.95 6.23
C LEU A 160 8.70 -6.04 6.02
N TYR A 161 8.87 -4.94 5.29
CA TYR A 161 7.79 -3.99 5.03
C TYR A 161 7.13 -4.16 3.66
N TYR A 162 7.64 -5.07 2.82
CA TYR A 162 6.96 -5.46 1.58
C TYR A 162 5.94 -6.55 1.86
N ALA A 163 4.70 -6.35 1.39
CA ALA A 163 3.65 -7.36 1.46
C ALA A 163 4.03 -8.61 0.66
N ALA A 164 4.55 -8.40 -0.56
CA ALA A 164 5.01 -9.46 -1.44
C ALA A 164 6.06 -8.94 -2.43
N THR A 165 6.75 -9.89 -3.08
CA THR A 165 7.50 -9.67 -4.31
C THR A 165 6.80 -10.42 -5.43
N VAL A 166 6.44 -9.71 -6.52
CA VAL A 166 5.88 -10.32 -7.72
C VAL A 166 6.88 -10.26 -8.87
N HIS A 167 6.85 -11.25 -9.76
CA HIS A 167 7.69 -11.25 -10.97
C HIS A 167 6.89 -11.77 -12.16
N PRO A 168 7.10 -11.20 -13.37
CA PRO A 168 6.38 -11.64 -14.55
C PRO A 168 6.86 -13.00 -15.01
N VAL A 169 5.95 -13.81 -15.51
CA VAL A 169 6.24 -15.07 -16.18
C VAL A 169 5.55 -15.14 -17.52
N ASP A 170 6.15 -15.92 -18.44
CA ASP A 170 5.52 -16.24 -19.71
C ASP A 170 4.27 -17.11 -19.47
N PRO A 171 3.09 -16.70 -19.98
CA PRO A 171 1.86 -17.49 -19.88
C PRO A 171 2.01 -18.90 -20.45
N ALA A 172 2.82 -19.10 -21.49
CA ALA A 172 3.06 -20.41 -22.07
C ALA A 172 3.84 -21.34 -21.14
N GLY A 173 4.78 -20.78 -20.35
CA GLY A 173 5.59 -21.54 -19.39
C GLY A 173 4.91 -21.75 -18.03
N ASN A 174 3.96 -20.89 -17.67
CA ASN A 174 3.21 -20.99 -16.41
C ASN A 174 1.75 -20.53 -16.56
N PRO A 175 0.90 -21.37 -17.19
CA PRO A 175 -0.49 -21.01 -17.47
C PRO A 175 -1.35 -20.83 -16.21
N HIS A 176 -0.93 -21.38 -15.08
CA HIS A 176 -1.66 -21.33 -13.81
C HIS A 176 -1.23 -20.15 -12.90
N ALA A 177 -0.22 -19.39 -13.27
CA ALA A 177 0.12 -18.20 -12.51
C ALA A 177 -1.07 -17.21 -12.52
N PRO A 178 -1.39 -16.54 -11.40
CA PRO A 178 -2.46 -15.56 -11.35
C PRO A 178 -2.15 -14.38 -12.27
N LEU A 179 -3.17 -13.66 -12.69
CA LEU A 179 -3.00 -12.34 -13.28
C LEU A 179 -2.42 -11.36 -12.25
N LEU A 180 -1.61 -10.41 -12.70
CA LEU A 180 -1.06 -9.39 -11.80
C LEU A 180 -2.17 -8.70 -10.99
N ALA A 181 -3.25 -8.29 -11.63
CA ALA A 181 -4.36 -7.63 -10.97
C ALA A 181 -5.04 -8.51 -9.90
N ASP A 182 -5.16 -9.83 -10.13
CA ASP A 182 -5.70 -10.76 -9.14
C ASP A 182 -4.78 -10.87 -7.91
N ALA A 183 -3.48 -10.97 -8.14
CA ALA A 183 -2.50 -11.02 -7.05
C ALA A 183 -2.51 -9.73 -6.22
N LEU A 184 -2.56 -8.55 -6.86
CA LEU A 184 -2.61 -7.28 -6.17
C LEU A 184 -3.93 -7.09 -5.42
N GLN A 185 -5.07 -7.51 -6.00
CA GLN A 185 -6.36 -7.46 -5.31
C GLN A 185 -6.35 -8.33 -4.05
N THR A 186 -5.80 -9.54 -4.14
CA THR A 186 -5.67 -10.43 -2.97
C THR A 186 -4.89 -9.75 -1.84
N ILE A 187 -3.83 -9.01 -2.16
CA ILE A 187 -3.03 -8.27 -1.16
C ILE A 187 -3.83 -7.10 -0.57
N VAL A 188 -4.57 -6.34 -1.40
CA VAL A 188 -5.42 -5.23 -0.94
C VAL A 188 -6.53 -5.71 -0.01
N ASP A 189 -7.10 -6.88 -0.32
CA ASP A 189 -8.16 -7.51 0.47
C ASP A 189 -7.62 -8.33 1.67
N ASP A 190 -6.32 -8.20 1.97
CA ASP A 190 -5.64 -8.93 3.05
C ASP A 190 -5.83 -10.46 2.96
N GLY A 191 -6.01 -10.96 1.73
CA GLY A 191 -6.19 -12.37 1.42
C GLY A 191 -4.90 -13.18 1.52
N PRO A 192 -4.97 -14.51 1.71
CA PRO A 192 -3.80 -15.37 1.81
C PRO A 192 -3.03 -15.42 0.48
N HIS A 193 -1.74 -15.18 0.53
CA HIS A 193 -0.86 -15.19 -0.64
C HIS A 193 0.57 -15.61 -0.30
N ALA A 194 1.36 -16.00 -1.29
CA ALA A 194 2.78 -16.29 -1.11
C ALA A 194 3.60 -14.98 -1.05
N ARG A 195 4.71 -14.99 -0.32
CA ARG A 195 5.65 -13.85 -0.29
C ARG A 195 6.30 -13.55 -1.64
N ILE A 196 6.50 -14.58 -2.46
CA ILE A 196 7.03 -14.45 -3.82
C ILE A 196 6.02 -15.10 -4.76
N MET A 197 5.53 -14.34 -5.71
CA MET A 197 4.52 -14.80 -6.65
C MET A 197 4.96 -14.59 -8.09
N ALA A 198 4.85 -15.65 -8.88
CA ALA A 198 4.86 -15.57 -10.32
C ALA A 198 3.51 -14.99 -10.79
N VAL A 199 3.52 -13.98 -11.65
CA VAL A 199 2.29 -13.36 -12.16
C VAL A 199 2.33 -13.24 -13.68
N ARG A 200 1.16 -13.33 -14.31
CA ARG A 200 0.99 -13.04 -15.74
C ARG A 200 0.49 -11.62 -15.89
N LEU A 201 0.99 -10.93 -16.91
CA LEU A 201 0.35 -9.71 -17.39
C LEU A 201 -0.78 -10.11 -18.33
N SER A 202 -1.93 -9.43 -18.27
CA SER A 202 -2.99 -9.64 -19.24
C SER A 202 -2.43 -9.34 -20.63
N ALA A 203 -2.75 -10.18 -21.60
CA ALA A 203 -2.44 -9.90 -22.99
C ALA A 203 -3.34 -8.75 -23.47
N ASP A 204 -2.75 -7.84 -24.26
CA ASP A 204 -3.51 -6.84 -25.02
C ASP A 204 -4.40 -7.53 -26.06
#